data_7e6d8b906f9b8f1fbd3b1e78ea895992
#
_entry.id   7e6d8b906f9b8f1fbd3b1e78ea895992
#
_cell.length_a   1.000
_cell.length_b   1.000
_cell.length_c   1.000
_cell.angle_alpha   90.00
_cell.angle_beta   90.00
_cell.angle_gamma   90.00
#
_symmetry.space_group_name_H-M   'P 1'
#
loop_
_entity.id
_entity.type
_entity.pdbx_description
1 polymer ?
#
loop_
_entity_poly.entity_id
_entity_poly.type
_entity_poly.pdbx_seq_one_letter_code
_entity_poly.pdbx_strand_id
1 'polypeptide(L)'
;MREGLIALVALAAALSTGSASVAQTPAPPRVGIPGCADDVPVRASRALISFESRGRAIRAHLYTPLGPPNGAGVVMLHGGTGFEMNAILFDAHAIQLASRGYRVILPAYFDAAEPDQRRRVINRRAWRQVALDAGAHLAEQPGVSADRVALWGYSRGAGVAVDAATVADSAIRAAVLVAGGGSTDEDLNGRDLSFLLMHARRDEAVTVRATLELADDLRAAGAAVEVQGLDFDGHQYDLPTWCAVMGRMRGFLEARAPRAGS
;
A
#
# COMPACT_ATOMS: atom_id res chain seq x y z
N MET A 1 6.40 -97.75 22.03
CA MET A 1 6.35 -97.14 20.72
C MET A 1 4.96 -96.56 20.51
N ARG A 2 4.77 -95.34 20.76
CA ARG A 2 3.61 -94.54 20.32
C ARG A 2 4.07 -93.04 20.28
N GLU A 3 4.14 -92.58 19.15
CA GLU A 3 4.46 -91.17 18.89
C GLU A 3 3.23 -90.32 19.09
N GLY A 4 3.34 -89.28 19.90
CA GLY A 4 2.28 -88.34 20.17
C GLY A 4 2.54 -87.06 19.41
N LEU A 5 1.72 -86.80 18.45
CA LEU A 5 1.75 -85.58 17.62
C LEU A 5 1.15 -84.37 18.41
N ILE A 6 1.94 -83.36 18.68
CA ILE A 6 1.48 -82.14 19.34
C ILE A 6 1.07 -81.14 18.24
N ALA A 7 -0.21 -80.84 18.10
CA ALA A 7 -0.72 -79.83 17.22
C ALA A 7 -0.55 -78.43 17.87
N LEU A 8 0.23 -77.57 17.24
CA LEU A 8 0.33 -76.13 17.63
C LEU A 8 -0.84 -75.39 17.00
N VAL A 9 -1.76 -74.86 17.83
CA VAL A 9 -2.78 -73.91 17.40
C VAL A 9 -2.21 -72.52 17.49
N ALA A 10 -1.98 -71.86 16.33
CA ALA A 10 -1.59 -70.47 16.27
C ALA A 10 -2.84 -69.56 16.37
N LEU A 11 -2.91 -68.83 17.46
CA LEU A 11 -3.97 -67.84 17.68
C LEU A 11 -3.51 -66.52 17.03
N ALA A 12 -4.09 -66.15 15.87
CA ALA A 12 -3.85 -64.86 15.23
C ALA A 12 -4.73 -63.79 15.91
N ALA A 13 -4.12 -62.93 16.70
CA ALA A 13 -4.76 -61.74 17.26
C ALA A 13 -4.79 -60.63 16.18
N ALA A 14 -5.96 -60.32 15.64
CA ALA A 14 -6.19 -59.20 14.77
C ALA A 14 -6.17 -57.89 15.58
N LEU A 15 -5.09 -57.11 15.49
CA LEU A 15 -5.02 -55.75 16.01
C LEU A 15 -5.78 -54.81 15.07
N SER A 16 -7.01 -54.48 15.44
CA SER A 16 -7.77 -53.38 14.79
C SER A 16 -7.19 -52.06 15.26
N THR A 17 -6.39 -51.39 14.42
CA THR A 17 -5.97 -49.99 14.63
C THR A 17 -7.15 -49.07 14.34
N GLY A 18 -7.90 -48.74 15.36
CA GLY A 18 -8.91 -47.70 15.31
C GLY A 18 -8.21 -46.35 15.13
N SER A 19 -8.26 -45.77 13.92
CA SER A 19 -7.87 -44.39 13.71
C SER A 19 -8.81 -43.46 14.49
N ALA A 20 -8.33 -42.92 15.62
CA ALA A 20 -9.04 -41.88 16.34
C ALA A 20 -9.07 -40.63 15.44
N SER A 21 -10.25 -40.32 14.90
CA SER A 21 -10.49 -39.03 14.21
C SER A 21 -10.34 -37.92 15.25
N VAL A 22 -9.26 -37.15 15.14
CA VAL A 22 -9.09 -35.93 15.94
C VAL A 22 -10.15 -34.95 15.48
N ALA A 23 -11.16 -34.74 16.32
CA ALA A 23 -12.17 -33.72 16.11
C ALA A 23 -11.47 -32.38 15.99
N GLN A 24 -11.49 -31.79 14.80
CA GLN A 24 -10.97 -30.42 14.58
C GLN A 24 -11.85 -29.47 15.41
N THR A 25 -11.24 -28.83 16.41
CA THR A 25 -11.87 -27.73 17.12
C THR A 25 -12.29 -26.68 16.10
N PRO A 26 -13.56 -26.23 16.05
CA PRO A 26 -13.98 -25.18 15.15
C PRO A 26 -13.10 -23.96 15.38
N ALA A 27 -12.54 -23.39 14.32
CA ALA A 27 -11.80 -22.13 14.42
C ALA A 27 -12.71 -21.07 15.07
N PRO A 28 -12.22 -20.28 16.02
CA PRO A 28 -13.02 -19.22 16.63
C PRO A 28 -13.59 -18.33 15.53
N PRO A 29 -14.82 -17.81 15.72
CA PRO A 29 -15.42 -16.91 14.74
C PRO A 29 -14.44 -15.76 14.53
N ARG A 30 -14.01 -15.56 13.28
CA ARG A 30 -13.22 -14.38 12.92
C ARG A 30 -14.13 -13.19 13.17
N VAL A 31 -13.82 -12.38 14.16
CA VAL A 31 -14.41 -11.04 14.28
C VAL A 31 -13.98 -10.34 13.01
N GLY A 32 -14.88 -10.26 12.02
CA GLY A 32 -14.60 -9.66 10.75
C GLY A 32 -14.34 -8.17 11.00
N ILE A 33 -13.10 -7.72 10.82
CA ILE A 33 -12.85 -6.29 10.65
C ILE A 33 -13.62 -5.92 9.39
N PRO A 34 -14.53 -4.91 9.46
CA PRO A 34 -15.28 -4.49 8.28
C PRO A 34 -14.29 -4.19 7.16
N GLY A 35 -14.45 -4.84 6.03
CA GLY A 35 -13.62 -4.67 4.85
C GLY A 35 -14.41 -4.04 3.71
N CYS A 36 -13.75 -3.86 2.58
CA CYS A 36 -14.39 -3.40 1.36
C CYS A 36 -15.13 -4.57 0.67
N ALA A 37 -16.21 -4.26 -0.04
CA ALA A 37 -17.03 -5.28 -0.71
C ALA A 37 -16.23 -6.08 -1.77
N ASP A 38 -15.16 -5.50 -2.31
CA ASP A 38 -14.28 -6.11 -3.30
C ASP A 38 -13.00 -6.71 -2.69
N ASP A 39 -12.90 -6.83 -1.38
CA ASP A 39 -11.75 -7.43 -0.73
C ASP A 39 -11.55 -8.89 -1.15
N VAL A 40 -10.28 -9.23 -1.42
CA VAL A 40 -9.86 -10.59 -1.78
C VAL A 40 -9.35 -11.35 -0.56
N PRO A 41 -9.30 -12.69 -0.61
CA PRO A 41 -8.66 -13.47 0.45
C PRO A 41 -7.24 -12.98 0.72
N VAL A 42 -6.89 -12.78 2.00
CA VAL A 42 -5.58 -12.26 2.39
C VAL A 42 -4.48 -13.23 1.99
N ARG A 43 -3.60 -12.78 1.10
CA ARG A 43 -2.42 -13.48 0.59
C ARG A 43 -1.21 -12.55 0.56
N ALA A 44 -0.95 -11.93 1.67
CA ALA A 44 0.16 -11.00 1.84
C ALA A 44 0.79 -11.13 3.23
N SER A 45 2.02 -10.71 3.36
CA SER A 45 2.72 -10.54 4.64
C SER A 45 3.06 -9.06 4.85
N ARG A 46 3.22 -8.68 6.11
CA ARG A 46 3.72 -7.37 6.53
C ARG A 46 4.95 -7.53 7.39
N ALA A 47 5.98 -6.73 7.14
CA ALA A 47 7.16 -6.61 7.98
C ALA A 47 7.44 -5.15 8.34
N LEU A 48 7.90 -4.90 9.56
CA LEU A 48 8.53 -3.63 9.91
C LEU A 48 9.99 -3.72 9.46
N ILE A 49 10.38 -2.81 8.59
CA ILE A 49 11.74 -2.69 8.06
C ILE A 49 12.33 -1.32 8.35
N SER A 50 13.59 -1.14 8.01
CA SER A 50 14.24 0.16 7.94
C SER A 50 15.05 0.26 6.66
N PHE A 51 15.02 1.42 6.02
CA PHE A 51 15.88 1.75 4.89
C PHE A 51 16.55 3.11 5.13
N GLU A 52 17.61 3.37 4.40
CA GLU A 52 18.36 4.62 4.57
C GLU A 52 17.81 5.71 3.66
N SER A 53 17.70 6.94 4.20
CA SER A 53 17.46 8.16 3.44
C SER A 53 18.30 9.28 4.02
N ARG A 54 19.23 9.81 3.22
CA ARG A 54 20.14 10.94 3.62
C ARG A 54 20.89 10.69 4.92
N GLY A 55 21.42 9.47 5.12
CA GLY A 55 22.15 9.09 6.33
C GLY A 55 21.25 8.87 7.56
N ARG A 56 19.95 8.72 7.38
CA ARG A 56 19.00 8.43 8.46
C ARG A 56 18.25 7.14 8.21
N ALA A 57 18.10 6.33 9.24
CA ALA A 57 17.28 5.14 9.21
C ALA A 57 15.78 5.52 9.25
N ILE A 58 15.04 5.18 8.20
CA ILE A 58 13.62 5.43 8.08
C ILE A 58 12.87 4.14 8.30
N ARG A 59 12.01 4.10 9.32
CA ARG A 59 11.13 2.95 9.57
C ARG A 59 10.05 2.88 8.50
N ALA A 60 9.65 1.67 8.12
CA ALA A 60 8.56 1.47 7.19
C ALA A 60 7.85 0.14 7.43
N HIS A 61 6.56 0.07 7.13
CA HIS A 61 5.91 -1.22 6.88
C HIS A 61 6.09 -1.59 5.41
N LEU A 62 6.61 -2.79 5.17
CA LEU A 62 6.69 -3.40 3.84
C LEU A 62 5.65 -4.52 3.76
N TYR A 63 4.78 -4.43 2.75
CA TYR A 63 3.75 -5.42 2.46
C TYR A 63 4.13 -6.18 1.20
N THR A 64 4.24 -7.49 1.34
CA THR A 64 4.74 -8.38 0.29
C THR A 64 3.65 -9.36 -0.14
N PRO A 65 3.36 -9.49 -1.44
CA PRO A 65 2.45 -10.52 -1.93
C PRO A 65 2.99 -11.93 -1.64
N LEU A 66 2.12 -12.84 -1.22
CA LEU A 66 2.40 -14.27 -1.11
C LEU A 66 1.98 -15.03 -2.38
N GLY A 67 1.32 -14.35 -3.31
CA GLY A 67 1.01 -14.82 -4.66
C GLY A 67 1.94 -14.21 -5.70
N PRO A 68 1.67 -14.43 -7.00
CA PRO A 68 2.42 -13.80 -8.08
C PRO A 68 2.37 -12.27 -7.97
N PRO A 69 3.52 -11.58 -8.07
CA PRO A 69 3.53 -10.12 -8.13
C PRO A 69 2.93 -9.64 -9.46
N ASN A 70 2.26 -8.50 -9.43
CA ASN A 70 1.69 -7.86 -10.63
C ASN A 70 2.65 -6.85 -11.30
N GLY A 71 3.87 -6.74 -10.81
CA GLY A 71 4.89 -5.83 -11.32
C GLY A 71 4.83 -4.41 -10.74
N ALA A 72 3.81 -4.04 -9.99
CA ALA A 72 3.65 -2.67 -9.49
C ALA A 72 4.09 -2.53 -8.03
N GLY A 73 4.72 -1.38 -7.73
CA GLY A 73 5.05 -0.90 -6.39
C GLY A 73 4.23 0.33 -6.01
N VAL A 74 3.83 0.46 -4.73
CA VAL A 74 3.13 1.63 -4.22
C VAL A 74 3.81 2.14 -2.94
N VAL A 75 4.27 3.39 -2.96
CA VAL A 75 4.71 4.10 -1.76
C VAL A 75 3.51 4.83 -1.18
N MET A 76 3.06 4.43 0.02
CA MET A 76 1.94 5.07 0.72
C MET A 76 2.46 6.11 1.72
N LEU A 77 2.12 7.37 1.49
CA LEU A 77 2.58 8.51 2.31
C LEU A 77 1.45 8.97 3.24
N HIS A 78 1.70 8.84 4.52
CA HIS A 78 0.73 9.09 5.58
C HIS A 78 0.36 10.58 5.77
N GLY A 79 -0.76 10.85 6.44
CA GLY A 79 -1.20 12.20 6.79
C GLY A 79 -0.41 12.83 7.96
N GLY A 80 -0.84 14.02 8.37
CA GLY A 80 -0.20 14.82 9.42
C GLY A 80 -0.21 14.21 10.81
N THR A 81 -1.06 13.22 11.09
CA THR A 81 -1.11 12.50 12.38
C THR A 81 0.09 11.56 12.59
N GLY A 82 0.87 11.31 11.54
CA GLY A 82 2.11 10.54 11.62
C GLY A 82 1.96 9.06 11.31
N PHE A 83 3.10 8.36 11.29
CA PHE A 83 3.20 6.98 10.86
C PHE A 83 2.34 6.03 11.69
N GLU A 84 2.39 6.11 13.01
CA GLU A 84 1.76 5.14 13.91
C GLU A 84 0.23 5.07 13.72
N MET A 85 -0.41 6.24 13.66
CA MET A 85 -1.87 6.32 13.47
C MET A 85 -2.29 5.91 12.07
N ASN A 86 -1.53 6.34 11.06
CA ASN A 86 -1.86 6.03 9.66
C ASN A 86 -1.47 4.59 9.30
N ALA A 87 -0.46 4.01 9.95
CA ALA A 87 -0.13 2.60 9.79
C ALA A 87 -1.31 1.70 10.22
N ILE A 88 -2.03 2.07 11.28
CA ILE A 88 -3.25 1.36 11.69
C ILE A 88 -4.37 1.57 10.67
N LEU A 89 -4.60 2.83 10.24
CA LEU A 89 -5.67 3.18 9.32
C LEU A 89 -5.51 2.50 7.94
N PHE A 90 -4.28 2.46 7.42
CA PHE A 90 -4.02 1.97 6.06
C PHE A 90 -3.58 0.50 6.01
N ASP A 91 -3.36 -0.16 7.14
CA ASP A 91 -2.86 -1.55 7.19
C ASP A 91 -3.72 -2.52 6.36
N ALA A 92 -5.03 -2.51 6.61
CA ALA A 92 -5.95 -3.40 5.89
C ALA A 92 -5.94 -3.14 4.38
N HIS A 93 -5.89 -1.88 3.97
CA HIS A 93 -5.84 -1.49 2.56
C HIS A 93 -4.51 -1.89 1.90
N ALA A 94 -3.38 -1.71 2.60
CA ALA A 94 -2.07 -2.12 2.12
C ALA A 94 -1.95 -3.64 1.99
N ILE A 95 -2.50 -4.40 2.96
CA ILE A 95 -2.62 -5.87 2.89
C ILE A 95 -3.49 -6.28 1.70
N GLN A 96 -4.59 -5.59 1.45
CA GLN A 96 -5.47 -5.87 0.31
C GLN A 96 -4.81 -5.57 -1.03
N LEU A 97 -4.02 -4.51 -1.14
CA LEU A 97 -3.19 -4.24 -2.32
C LEU A 97 -2.14 -5.35 -2.52
N ALA A 98 -1.43 -5.72 -1.47
CA ALA A 98 -0.42 -6.77 -1.55
C ALA A 98 -1.03 -8.13 -1.87
N SER A 99 -2.25 -8.43 -1.39
CA SER A 99 -2.98 -9.65 -1.75
C SER A 99 -3.38 -9.71 -3.23
N ARG A 100 -3.39 -8.57 -3.92
CA ARG A 100 -3.60 -8.43 -5.38
C ARG A 100 -2.30 -8.36 -6.18
N GLY A 101 -1.16 -8.62 -5.54
CA GLY A 101 0.14 -8.70 -6.19
C GLY A 101 0.96 -7.40 -6.19
N TYR A 102 0.45 -6.29 -5.64
CA TYR A 102 1.24 -5.07 -5.45
C TYR A 102 2.29 -5.28 -4.36
N ARG A 103 3.44 -4.66 -4.50
CA ARG A 103 4.36 -4.48 -3.38
C ARG A 103 4.16 -3.08 -2.81
N VAL A 104 3.92 -2.99 -1.49
CA VAL A 104 3.56 -1.71 -0.87
C VAL A 104 4.55 -1.38 0.24
N ILE A 105 5.00 -0.14 0.30
CA ILE A 105 5.78 0.41 1.41
C ILE A 105 5.07 1.63 2.01
N LEU A 106 4.96 1.67 3.33
CA LEU A 106 4.46 2.81 4.09
C LEU A 106 5.60 3.31 4.97
N PRO A 107 6.34 4.36 4.52
CA PRO A 107 7.47 4.90 5.26
C PRO A 107 7.04 5.89 6.34
N ALA A 108 7.72 5.86 7.48
CA ALA A 108 7.64 6.88 8.52
C ALA A 108 8.44 8.12 8.11
N TYR A 109 8.05 8.83 7.07
CA TYR A 109 8.84 9.91 6.48
C TYR A 109 9.13 11.07 7.44
N PHE A 110 8.40 11.19 8.55
CA PHE A 110 8.73 12.12 9.62
C PHE A 110 10.05 11.76 10.34
N ASP A 111 10.51 10.52 10.24
CA ASP A 111 11.80 10.08 10.80
C ASP A 111 13.00 10.77 10.13
N ALA A 112 12.80 11.44 8.99
CA ALA A 112 13.81 12.31 8.38
C ALA A 112 14.14 13.57 9.20
N ALA A 113 13.32 13.92 10.19
CA ALA A 113 13.58 15.00 11.14
C ALA A 113 13.98 14.47 12.52
N GLU A 114 14.54 15.34 13.38
CA GLU A 114 14.84 14.98 14.77
C GLU A 114 13.55 14.59 15.52
N PRO A 115 13.62 13.68 16.51
CA PRO A 115 12.43 13.14 17.19
C PRO A 115 11.51 14.20 17.81
N ASP A 116 12.07 15.25 18.35
CA ASP A 116 11.36 16.38 18.96
C ASP A 116 10.71 17.32 17.92
N GLN A 117 11.18 17.27 16.68
CA GLN A 117 10.77 18.16 15.59
C GLN A 117 9.84 17.48 14.57
N ARG A 118 9.70 16.15 14.60
CA ARG A 118 9.00 15.35 13.55
C ARG A 118 7.63 15.86 13.14
N ARG A 119 6.89 16.48 14.06
CA ARG A 119 5.55 17.02 13.78
C ARG A 119 5.49 18.54 13.70
N ARG A 120 6.51 19.23 14.21
CA ARG A 120 6.54 20.69 14.36
C ARG A 120 7.22 21.39 13.19
N VAL A 121 8.25 20.77 12.64
CA VAL A 121 9.01 21.33 11.53
C VAL A 121 8.59 20.67 10.23
N ILE A 122 8.10 21.48 9.28
CA ILE A 122 7.78 21.02 7.93
C ILE A 122 9.10 20.99 7.15
N ASN A 123 9.61 19.79 6.88
CA ASN A 123 10.84 19.61 6.11
C ASN A 123 10.50 18.94 4.77
N ARG A 124 9.86 19.70 3.86
CA ARG A 124 9.43 19.21 2.55
C ARG A 124 10.55 18.51 1.78
N ARG A 125 11.75 19.09 1.77
CA ARG A 125 12.89 18.52 1.04
C ARG A 125 13.32 17.14 1.58
N ALA A 126 13.37 16.98 2.89
CA ALA A 126 13.72 15.69 3.49
C ALA A 126 12.62 14.66 3.29
N TRP A 127 11.35 15.05 3.47
CA TRP A 127 10.20 14.17 3.26
C TRP A 127 10.06 13.70 1.81
N ARG A 128 10.25 14.61 0.86
CA ARG A 128 10.33 14.30 -0.56
C ARG A 128 11.40 13.25 -0.84
N GLN A 129 12.59 13.42 -0.28
CA GLN A 129 13.68 12.45 -0.47
C GLN A 129 13.33 11.08 0.08
N VAL A 130 12.71 10.99 1.25
CA VAL A 130 12.23 9.70 1.80
C VAL A 130 11.25 9.03 0.85
N ALA A 131 10.34 9.78 0.23
CA ALA A 131 9.40 9.22 -0.74
C ALA A 131 10.10 8.65 -1.99
N LEU A 132 11.13 9.35 -2.49
CA LEU A 132 11.95 8.88 -3.62
C LEU A 132 12.77 7.65 -3.25
N ASP A 133 13.43 7.65 -2.09
CA ASP A 133 14.26 6.54 -1.62
C ASP A 133 13.38 5.29 -1.32
N ALA A 134 12.18 5.49 -0.79
CA ALA A 134 11.21 4.41 -0.63
C ALA A 134 10.77 3.82 -1.99
N GLY A 135 10.61 4.68 -3.00
CA GLY A 135 10.33 4.26 -4.37
C GLY A 135 11.49 3.45 -4.97
N ALA A 136 12.72 3.90 -4.80
CA ALA A 136 13.93 3.18 -5.21
C ALA A 136 14.04 1.83 -4.49
N HIS A 137 13.82 1.81 -3.18
CA HIS A 137 13.80 0.58 -2.39
C HIS A 137 12.74 -0.43 -2.90
N LEU A 138 11.56 0.04 -3.32
CA LEU A 138 10.55 -0.84 -3.93
C LEU A 138 10.99 -1.35 -5.30
N ALA A 139 11.63 -0.52 -6.12
CA ALA A 139 12.10 -0.90 -7.46
C ALA A 139 13.16 -2.02 -7.41
N GLU A 140 13.90 -2.14 -6.31
CA GLU A 140 14.87 -3.21 -6.06
C GLU A 140 14.22 -4.52 -5.59
N GLN A 141 12.94 -4.49 -5.22
CA GLN A 141 12.27 -5.67 -4.69
C GLN A 141 11.91 -6.66 -5.81
N PRO A 142 12.04 -7.97 -5.57
CA PRO A 142 11.67 -8.99 -6.56
C PRO A 142 10.23 -8.82 -7.05
N GLY A 143 10.06 -8.80 -8.38
CA GLY A 143 8.76 -8.72 -9.02
C GLY A 143 8.16 -7.31 -9.08
N VAL A 144 8.96 -6.26 -8.89
CA VAL A 144 8.59 -4.86 -9.13
C VAL A 144 9.33 -4.33 -10.35
N SER A 145 8.62 -3.69 -11.27
CA SER A 145 9.23 -2.92 -12.36
C SER A 145 9.43 -1.48 -11.92
N ALA A 146 10.62 -0.93 -12.11
CA ALA A 146 10.98 0.41 -11.63
C ALA A 146 10.05 1.51 -12.21
N ASP A 147 9.63 1.36 -13.47
CA ASP A 147 8.69 2.24 -14.16
C ASP A 147 7.23 2.11 -13.70
N ARG A 148 6.94 1.11 -12.84
CA ARG A 148 5.63 0.85 -12.27
C ARG A 148 5.55 1.13 -10.77
N VAL A 149 6.49 1.90 -10.25
CA VAL A 149 6.41 2.43 -8.88
C VAL A 149 5.59 3.71 -8.89
N ALA A 150 4.50 3.72 -8.10
CA ALA A 150 3.61 4.84 -7.94
C ALA A 150 3.66 5.41 -6.51
N LEU A 151 3.35 6.69 -6.38
CA LEU A 151 3.12 7.32 -5.09
C LEU A 151 1.62 7.38 -4.80
N TRP A 152 1.26 7.14 -3.56
CA TRP A 152 -0.05 7.42 -3.01
C TRP A 152 0.13 8.27 -1.76
N GLY A 153 -0.61 9.36 -1.64
CA GLY A 153 -0.49 10.24 -0.49
C GLY A 153 -1.84 10.75 0.00
N TYR A 154 -1.99 10.82 1.33
CA TYR A 154 -3.18 11.37 1.98
C TYR A 154 -2.84 12.65 2.73
N SER A 155 -3.64 13.71 2.56
CA SER A 155 -3.48 14.97 3.27
C SER A 155 -2.06 15.53 3.10
N ARG A 156 -1.29 15.68 4.17
CA ARG A 156 0.12 16.08 4.10
C ARG A 156 0.95 15.16 3.20
N GLY A 157 0.69 13.86 3.22
CA GLY A 157 1.35 12.88 2.35
C GLY A 157 1.07 13.12 0.87
N ALA A 158 -0.08 13.68 0.51
CA ALA A 158 -0.37 14.07 -0.87
C ALA A 158 0.56 15.19 -1.34
N GLY A 159 0.81 16.20 -0.51
CA GLY A 159 1.80 17.24 -0.81
C GLY A 159 3.23 16.68 -0.97
N VAL A 160 3.62 15.73 -0.13
CA VAL A 160 4.92 15.04 -0.27
C VAL A 160 4.97 14.23 -1.57
N ALA A 161 3.87 13.58 -1.95
CA ALA A 161 3.78 12.84 -3.21
C ALA A 161 3.93 13.75 -4.44
N VAL A 162 3.29 14.94 -4.43
CA VAL A 162 3.49 15.96 -5.48
C VAL A 162 4.95 16.34 -5.57
N ASP A 163 5.54 16.78 -4.45
CA ASP A 163 6.94 17.21 -4.41
C ASP A 163 7.90 16.13 -4.93
N ALA A 164 7.61 14.84 -4.65
CA ALA A 164 8.45 13.74 -5.09
C ALA A 164 8.20 13.33 -6.55
N ALA A 165 6.97 13.39 -7.03
CA ALA A 165 6.65 13.03 -8.41
C ALA A 165 7.14 14.08 -9.41
N THR A 166 7.07 15.37 -9.05
CA THR A 166 7.35 16.47 -9.98
C THR A 166 8.82 16.83 -10.10
N VAL A 167 9.67 16.56 -9.08
CA VAL A 167 11.10 16.91 -9.17
C VAL A 167 11.75 16.29 -10.42
N ALA A 168 12.65 17.04 -11.06
CA ALA A 168 13.19 16.76 -12.40
C ALA A 168 13.72 15.32 -12.57
N ASP A 169 14.44 14.79 -11.58
CA ASP A 169 15.08 13.47 -11.64
C ASP A 169 14.19 12.34 -11.13
N SER A 170 12.89 12.60 -10.92
CA SER A 170 11.97 11.57 -10.42
C SER A 170 11.67 10.50 -11.48
N ALA A 171 11.86 9.23 -11.12
CA ALA A 171 11.46 8.09 -11.94
C ALA A 171 9.95 7.78 -11.83
N ILE A 172 9.21 8.48 -10.98
CA ILE A 172 7.78 8.26 -10.77
C ILE A 172 7.00 8.66 -12.02
N ARG A 173 6.04 7.79 -12.41
CA ARG A 173 5.16 8.00 -13.57
C ARG A 173 3.70 8.15 -13.18
N ALA A 174 3.32 7.78 -11.96
CA ALA A 174 1.95 7.88 -11.48
C ALA A 174 1.92 8.29 -10.01
N ALA A 175 1.00 9.22 -9.67
CA ALA A 175 0.74 9.56 -8.29
C ALA A 175 -0.77 9.71 -8.03
N VAL A 176 -1.22 9.24 -6.87
CA VAL A 176 -2.58 9.34 -6.38
C VAL A 176 -2.60 10.23 -5.15
N LEU A 177 -3.34 11.32 -5.22
CA LEU A 177 -3.37 12.38 -4.22
C LEU A 177 -4.75 12.44 -3.59
N VAL A 178 -4.84 12.19 -2.30
CA VAL A 178 -6.13 12.12 -1.57
C VAL A 178 -6.18 13.23 -0.53
N ALA A 179 -7.23 14.07 -0.59
CA ALA A 179 -7.44 15.19 0.32
C ALA A 179 -6.20 16.09 0.46
N GLY A 180 -5.52 16.35 -0.65
CA GLY A 180 -4.28 17.11 -0.68
C GLY A 180 -4.39 18.39 -1.47
N GLY A 181 -3.44 19.28 -1.26
CA GLY A 181 -3.16 20.47 -2.04
C GLY A 181 -1.66 20.61 -2.22
N GLY A 182 -1.24 21.63 -2.90
CA GLY A 182 0.17 21.94 -3.17
C GLY A 182 0.30 22.81 -4.42
N SER A 183 1.48 22.86 -4.95
CA SER A 183 1.80 23.53 -6.22
C SER A 183 3.06 22.88 -6.79
N THR A 184 3.30 23.10 -8.07
CA THR A 184 4.57 22.75 -8.71
C THR A 184 5.02 23.91 -9.62
N ASP A 185 6.32 24.22 -9.60
CA ASP A 185 6.96 25.14 -10.52
C ASP A 185 7.84 24.38 -11.55
N GLU A 186 7.78 23.05 -11.54
CA GLU A 186 8.56 22.17 -12.40
C GLU A 186 7.93 22.07 -13.80
N ASP A 187 8.73 22.06 -14.85
CA ASP A 187 8.28 21.74 -16.21
C ASP A 187 8.16 20.21 -16.36
N LEU A 188 6.94 19.75 -16.60
CA LEU A 188 6.60 18.33 -16.74
C LEU A 188 6.36 17.93 -18.20
N ASN A 189 6.55 18.84 -19.16
CA ASN A 189 6.39 18.55 -20.59
C ASN A 189 7.34 17.42 -21.03
N GLY A 190 6.81 16.48 -21.78
CA GLY A 190 7.56 15.30 -22.25
C GLY A 190 7.80 14.22 -21.21
N ARG A 191 7.35 14.42 -19.95
CA ARG A 191 7.34 13.36 -18.93
C ARG A 191 6.02 12.58 -19.04
N ASP A 192 6.10 11.25 -19.08
CA ASP A 192 4.92 10.39 -18.95
C ASP A 192 4.50 10.32 -17.46
N LEU A 193 3.98 11.44 -16.95
CA LEU A 193 3.58 11.60 -15.55
C LEU A 193 2.08 11.87 -15.45
N SER A 194 1.40 11.05 -14.67
CA SER A 194 -0.05 11.12 -14.51
C SER A 194 -0.44 11.22 -13.03
N PHE A 195 -1.46 12.02 -12.76
CA PHE A 195 -2.02 12.20 -11.43
C PHE A 195 -3.51 11.84 -11.38
N LEU A 196 -3.91 11.17 -10.29
CA LEU A 196 -5.30 11.05 -9.87
C LEU A 196 -5.47 11.84 -8.56
N LEU A 197 -6.30 12.88 -8.59
CA LEU A 197 -6.63 13.68 -7.41
C LEU A 197 -8.03 13.30 -6.93
N MET A 198 -8.16 12.96 -5.65
CA MET A 198 -9.45 12.62 -5.04
C MET A 198 -9.70 13.50 -3.82
N HIS A 199 -10.90 14.09 -3.73
CA HIS A 199 -11.23 14.99 -2.63
C HIS A 199 -12.72 14.90 -2.25
N ALA A 200 -13.01 15.00 -0.95
CA ALA A 200 -14.36 15.12 -0.41
C ALA A 200 -14.94 16.53 -0.66
N ARG A 201 -16.26 16.65 -0.66
CA ARG A 201 -16.94 17.91 -1.01
C ARG A 201 -16.71 19.05 0.00
N ARG A 202 -16.71 18.73 1.29
CA ARG A 202 -16.59 19.68 2.40
C ARG A 202 -15.49 19.25 3.34
N ASP A 203 -14.27 19.56 2.97
CA ASP A 203 -13.10 19.30 3.78
C ASP A 203 -12.64 20.62 4.41
N GLU A 204 -12.65 20.68 5.74
CA GLU A 204 -12.28 21.88 6.50
C GLU A 204 -10.77 21.95 6.80
N ALA A 205 -10.06 20.83 6.69
CA ALA A 205 -8.63 20.77 6.93
C ALA A 205 -7.81 21.14 5.68
N VAL A 206 -8.25 20.63 4.52
CA VAL A 206 -7.71 20.98 3.20
C VAL A 206 -8.89 21.29 2.30
N THR A 207 -8.97 22.49 1.79
CA THR A 207 -10.12 22.88 0.97
C THR A 207 -10.09 22.19 -0.40
N VAL A 208 -11.26 21.84 -0.94
CA VAL A 208 -11.39 21.31 -2.32
C VAL A 208 -10.72 22.25 -3.32
N ARG A 209 -10.81 23.55 -3.08
CA ARG A 209 -10.17 24.58 -3.91
C ARG A 209 -8.67 24.36 -4.03
N ALA A 210 -7.96 24.02 -2.96
CA ALA A 210 -6.53 23.76 -2.99
C ALA A 210 -6.18 22.54 -3.87
N THR A 211 -7.05 21.52 -3.92
CA THR A 211 -6.87 20.38 -4.84
C THR A 211 -7.12 20.77 -6.30
N LEU A 212 -8.12 21.62 -6.55
CA LEU A 212 -8.42 22.08 -7.92
C LEU A 212 -7.32 22.99 -8.45
N GLU A 213 -6.82 23.93 -7.64
CA GLU A 213 -5.67 24.78 -7.98
C GLU A 213 -4.42 23.92 -8.29
N LEU A 214 -4.13 22.90 -7.47
CA LEU A 214 -3.05 21.96 -7.75
C LEU A 214 -3.26 21.21 -9.07
N ALA A 215 -4.49 20.78 -9.36
CA ALA A 215 -4.79 20.09 -10.62
C ALA A 215 -4.53 20.99 -11.84
N ASP A 216 -4.87 22.26 -11.73
CA ASP A 216 -4.63 23.25 -12.80
C ASP A 216 -3.13 23.54 -12.96
N ASP A 217 -2.38 23.70 -11.87
CA ASP A 217 -0.92 23.85 -11.90
C ASP A 217 -0.24 22.65 -12.58
N LEU A 218 -0.62 21.43 -12.20
CA LEU A 218 -0.06 20.19 -12.77
C LEU A 218 -0.37 20.07 -14.27
N ARG A 219 -1.58 20.44 -14.71
CA ARG A 219 -1.95 20.46 -16.14
C ARG A 219 -1.17 21.51 -16.90
N ALA A 220 -1.05 22.71 -16.34
CA ALA A 220 -0.27 23.79 -16.93
C ALA A 220 1.22 23.41 -17.04
N ALA A 221 1.74 22.63 -16.12
CA ALA A 221 3.09 22.09 -16.13
C ALA A 221 3.30 20.97 -17.17
N GLY A 222 2.24 20.41 -17.76
CA GLY A 222 2.32 19.35 -18.78
C GLY A 222 1.96 17.94 -18.33
N ALA A 223 1.51 17.74 -17.09
CA ALA A 223 1.11 16.42 -16.61
C ALA A 223 -0.32 16.03 -17.03
N ALA A 224 -0.58 14.73 -17.15
CA ALA A 224 -1.94 14.20 -17.28
C ALA A 224 -2.63 14.17 -15.90
N VAL A 225 -3.79 14.83 -15.76
CA VAL A 225 -4.46 14.99 -14.47
C VAL A 225 -5.94 14.62 -14.53
N GLU A 226 -6.33 13.65 -13.72
CA GLU A 226 -7.70 13.25 -13.45
C GLU A 226 -8.11 13.75 -12.06
N VAL A 227 -9.30 14.35 -11.93
CA VAL A 227 -9.86 14.78 -10.65
C VAL A 227 -11.18 14.08 -10.41
N GLN A 228 -11.33 13.47 -9.26
CA GLN A 228 -12.54 12.75 -8.86
C GLN A 228 -13.06 13.24 -7.51
N GLY A 229 -14.30 13.71 -7.46
CA GLY A 229 -15.01 14.00 -6.21
C GLY A 229 -15.37 12.73 -5.45
N LEU A 230 -15.27 12.80 -4.13
CA LEU A 230 -15.75 11.74 -3.23
C LEU A 230 -17.10 12.18 -2.63
N ASP A 231 -18.03 11.23 -2.54
CA ASP A 231 -19.33 11.48 -1.92
C ASP A 231 -19.22 11.39 -0.38
N PHE A 232 -18.50 12.35 0.18
CA PHE A 232 -18.24 12.46 1.60
C PHE A 232 -18.07 13.92 1.98
N ASP A 233 -18.40 14.25 3.22
CA ASP A 233 -18.17 15.57 3.80
C ASP A 233 -17.17 15.45 4.96
N GLY A 234 -16.03 16.13 4.87
CA GLY A 234 -14.98 16.16 5.88
C GLY A 234 -13.64 15.60 5.42
N HIS A 235 -12.65 15.67 6.31
CA HIS A 235 -11.26 15.25 6.05
C HIS A 235 -10.98 13.81 6.45
N GLN A 236 -11.62 13.34 7.53
CA GLN A 236 -11.42 11.98 8.06
C GLN A 236 -12.46 11.06 7.45
N TYR A 237 -12.06 10.30 6.42
CA TYR A 237 -12.96 9.46 5.66
C TYR A 237 -13.41 8.23 6.44
N ASP A 238 -14.64 7.82 6.22
CA ASP A 238 -15.18 6.56 6.69
C ASP A 238 -14.69 5.38 5.82
N LEU A 239 -14.98 4.16 6.27
CA LEU A 239 -14.54 2.96 5.56
C LEU A 239 -15.10 2.87 4.13
N PRO A 240 -16.40 3.11 3.84
CA PRO A 240 -16.90 3.10 2.47
C PRO A 240 -16.17 4.07 1.55
N THR A 241 -15.85 5.26 2.03
CA THR A 241 -15.10 6.26 1.27
C THR A 241 -13.66 5.82 1.02
N TRP A 242 -12.99 5.23 2.02
CA TRP A 242 -11.66 4.63 1.81
C TRP A 242 -11.71 3.48 0.81
N CYS A 243 -12.74 2.64 0.84
CA CYS A 243 -12.93 1.58 -0.16
C CYS A 243 -13.04 2.15 -1.58
N ALA A 244 -13.82 3.22 -1.75
CA ALA A 244 -13.95 3.91 -3.03
C ALA A 244 -12.60 4.50 -3.50
N VAL A 245 -11.85 5.14 -2.60
CA VAL A 245 -10.50 5.67 -2.88
C VAL A 245 -9.58 4.56 -3.38
N MET A 246 -9.51 3.44 -2.68
CA MET A 246 -8.63 2.32 -3.05
C MET A 246 -9.05 1.63 -4.35
N GLY A 247 -10.36 1.50 -4.59
CA GLY A 247 -10.89 0.98 -5.86
C GLY A 247 -10.51 1.85 -7.05
N ARG A 248 -10.71 3.17 -6.93
CA ARG A 248 -10.36 4.15 -7.98
C ARG A 248 -8.86 4.21 -8.24
N MET A 249 -8.04 4.16 -7.17
CA MET A 249 -6.58 4.08 -7.30
C MET A 249 -6.16 2.86 -8.11
N ARG A 250 -6.71 1.66 -7.80
CA ARG A 250 -6.37 0.44 -8.56
C ARG A 250 -6.71 0.59 -10.03
N GLY A 251 -7.93 1.03 -10.37
CA GLY A 251 -8.33 1.27 -11.75
C GLY A 251 -7.42 2.25 -12.48
N PHE A 252 -7.00 3.33 -11.79
CA PHE A 252 -6.05 4.31 -12.31
C PHE A 252 -4.67 3.70 -12.60
N LEU A 253 -4.12 2.87 -11.69
CA LEU A 253 -2.82 2.23 -11.87
C LEU A 253 -2.87 1.13 -12.93
N GLU A 254 -3.95 0.35 -12.99
CA GLU A 254 -4.15 -0.72 -13.99
C GLU A 254 -4.27 -0.15 -15.42
N ALA A 255 -4.96 0.98 -15.59
CA ALA A 255 -5.07 1.65 -16.89
C ALA A 255 -3.72 2.14 -17.45
N ARG A 256 -2.70 2.26 -16.60
CA ARG A 256 -1.33 2.71 -16.94
C ARG A 256 -0.31 1.56 -16.94
N ALA A 257 -0.75 0.35 -16.64
CA ALA A 257 0.11 -0.82 -16.82
C ALA A 257 0.41 -1.01 -18.32
N PRO A 258 1.67 -1.31 -18.71
CA PRO A 258 1.98 -1.69 -20.08
C PRO A 258 1.06 -2.83 -20.50
N ARG A 259 0.40 -2.69 -21.65
CA ARG A 259 -0.40 -3.80 -22.19
C ARG A 259 0.55 -4.94 -22.53
N ALA A 260 0.26 -6.15 -22.02
CA ALA A 260 1.01 -7.34 -22.40
C ALA A 260 0.91 -7.48 -23.93
N GLY A 261 2.03 -7.29 -24.65
CA GLY A 261 2.09 -7.56 -26.10
C GLY A 261 2.15 -6.35 -27.04
N SER A 262 2.61 -5.17 -26.60
CA SER A 262 3.00 -4.10 -27.53
C SER A 262 4.49 -4.14 -27.86
#